data_660dda3c29cb191a253324dad3781904
#
_entry.id   660dda3c29cb191a253324dad3781904
#
_cell.length_a   1.000
_cell.length_b   1.000
_cell.length_c   1.000
_cell.angle_alpha   90.00
_cell.angle_beta   90.00
_cell.angle_gamma   90.00
#
_symmetry.space_group_name_H-M   'P 1'
#
loop_
_entity.id
_entity.type
_entity.pdbx_description
1 polymer ?
#
loop_
_entity_poly.entity_id
_entity_poly.type
_entity_poly.pdbx_seq_one_letter_code
_entity_poly.pdbx_strand_id
1 'polypeptide(L)'
;MATNFKHKGKVLTVPTVSGAESGDAFVVGSYMPGVLISDAETASPYEAPVRVEGVFELSCKANNGSGDVAISVGDALYWTDKDTPLDKDSSEDFFGIALEAVDSGETETINVYITPKMAAAFVHENDLILTAKVALTSANIKAMNATPVQIIAAPGADAAIEFLSAVIHYEHDGSDDYTNGGDVTFKIADGATVSNTISAANSFGASGDKLTQCVGLDTANGIALTANKALQITNASAAFDGDGTGTATVHVSYRILDLS
;
A
#
# COMPACT_ATOMS: atom_id res chain seq x y z
N MET A 1 -37.38 -3.02 13.09
CA MET A 1 -36.62 -4.29 13.02
C MET A 1 -36.32 -4.56 11.56
N ALA A 2 -35.06 -4.79 11.19
CA ALA A 2 -34.74 -5.05 9.77
C ALA A 2 -35.35 -6.39 9.34
N THR A 3 -36.25 -6.35 8.37
CA THR A 3 -36.99 -7.52 7.88
C THR A 3 -36.17 -8.33 6.83
N ASN A 4 -35.00 -7.81 6.43
CA ASN A 4 -34.12 -8.40 5.41
C ASN A 4 -32.92 -9.17 6.01
N PHE A 5 -32.82 -9.31 7.34
CA PHE A 5 -31.77 -10.13 7.96
C PHE A 5 -32.01 -11.62 7.67
N LYS A 6 -31.05 -12.30 7.06
CA LYS A 6 -31.16 -13.72 6.69
C LYS A 6 -30.44 -14.64 7.69
N HIS A 7 -29.17 -14.36 7.99
CA HIS A 7 -28.34 -15.13 8.93
C HIS A 7 -27.04 -14.38 9.30
N LYS A 8 -26.27 -14.94 10.25
CA LYS A 8 -25.05 -14.28 10.79
C LYS A 8 -23.85 -14.25 9.82
N GLY A 9 -23.94 -14.91 8.66
CA GLY A 9 -22.91 -14.86 7.63
C GLY A 9 -21.61 -15.65 7.93
N LYS A 10 -21.59 -16.49 8.96
CA LYS A 10 -20.42 -17.35 9.26
C LYS A 10 -20.33 -18.60 8.39
N VAL A 11 -21.48 -19.08 7.96
CA VAL A 11 -21.63 -20.19 7.02
C VAL A 11 -22.57 -19.71 5.92
N LEU A 12 -22.12 -19.83 4.69
CA LEU A 12 -22.84 -19.39 3.50
C LEU A 12 -23.01 -20.58 2.57
N THR A 13 -24.21 -20.76 1.99
CA THR A 13 -24.36 -21.67 0.85
C THR A 13 -24.03 -20.88 -0.41
N VAL A 14 -23.06 -21.35 -1.16
CA VAL A 14 -22.51 -20.65 -2.33
C VAL A 14 -22.35 -21.60 -3.50
N PRO A 15 -22.40 -21.10 -4.73
CA PRO A 15 -21.98 -21.88 -5.89
C PRO A 15 -20.52 -22.32 -5.76
N THR A 16 -20.27 -23.59 -6.05
CA THR A 16 -18.94 -24.22 -6.01
C THR A 16 -18.63 -24.87 -7.35
N VAL A 17 -17.53 -25.63 -7.39
CA VAL A 17 -17.14 -26.41 -8.56
C VAL A 17 -17.53 -27.88 -8.39
N SER A 18 -17.65 -28.59 -9.50
CA SER A 18 -17.91 -30.04 -9.48
C SER A 18 -16.81 -30.78 -8.75
N GLY A 19 -17.22 -31.73 -7.87
CA GLY A 19 -16.29 -32.56 -7.12
C GLY A 19 -15.57 -31.84 -5.96
N ALA A 20 -16.06 -30.71 -5.53
CA ALA A 20 -15.59 -30.09 -4.30
C ALA A 20 -16.10 -30.85 -3.08
N GLU A 21 -15.22 -31.13 -2.12
CA GLU A 21 -15.46 -32.01 -1.00
C GLU A 21 -15.40 -31.25 0.33
N SER A 22 -15.95 -31.84 1.39
CA SER A 22 -15.86 -31.31 2.75
C SER A 22 -14.39 -31.19 3.19
N GLY A 23 -13.98 -30.02 3.64
CA GLY A 23 -12.60 -29.72 4.03
C GLY A 23 -11.80 -28.98 2.97
N ASP A 24 -12.28 -28.91 1.73
CA ASP A 24 -11.58 -28.17 0.67
C ASP A 24 -11.55 -26.66 0.97
N ALA A 25 -10.39 -26.05 0.71
CA ALA A 25 -10.23 -24.62 0.65
C ALA A 25 -10.97 -24.07 -0.58
N PHE A 26 -11.70 -22.97 -0.44
CA PHE A 26 -12.47 -22.39 -1.51
C PHE A 26 -12.55 -20.86 -1.37
N VAL A 27 -12.40 -20.14 -2.47
CA VAL A 27 -12.58 -18.68 -2.49
C VAL A 27 -13.85 -18.35 -3.28
N VAL A 28 -14.80 -17.69 -2.62
CA VAL A 28 -16.05 -17.25 -3.24
C VAL A 28 -15.83 -15.93 -3.96
N GLY A 29 -15.91 -15.96 -5.28
CA GLY A 29 -15.41 -14.86 -6.11
C GLY A 29 -13.92 -14.68 -5.81
N SER A 30 -13.30 -13.58 -6.04
CA SER A 30 -11.88 -13.37 -5.71
C SER A 30 -11.64 -12.82 -4.28
N TYR A 31 -12.61 -12.90 -3.36
CA TYR A 31 -12.54 -12.06 -2.16
C TYR A 31 -12.90 -12.72 -0.83
N MET A 32 -13.57 -13.84 -0.84
CA MET A 32 -14.07 -14.42 0.39
C MET A 32 -13.57 -15.84 0.57
N PRO A 33 -12.48 -16.03 1.32
CA PRO A 33 -11.95 -17.36 1.64
C PRO A 33 -12.90 -18.12 2.55
N GLY A 34 -12.91 -19.43 2.42
CA GLY A 34 -13.68 -20.30 3.29
C GLY A 34 -13.30 -21.76 3.11
N VAL A 35 -13.84 -22.61 3.96
CA VAL A 35 -13.67 -24.06 3.89
C VAL A 35 -15.03 -24.71 3.77
N LEU A 36 -15.17 -25.65 2.85
CA LEU A 36 -16.40 -26.42 2.67
C LEU A 36 -16.66 -27.28 3.89
N ILE A 37 -17.89 -27.25 4.39
CA ILE A 37 -18.29 -28.08 5.55
C ILE A 37 -19.11 -29.33 5.16
N SER A 38 -19.41 -29.47 3.88
CA SER A 38 -19.95 -30.69 3.28
C SER A 38 -19.57 -30.73 1.81
N ASP A 39 -19.66 -31.90 1.21
CA ASP A 39 -19.46 -32.07 -0.22
C ASP A 39 -20.44 -31.21 -1.02
N ALA A 40 -20.02 -30.78 -2.20
CA ALA A 40 -20.87 -30.07 -3.13
C ALA A 40 -22.00 -30.99 -3.67
N GLU A 41 -23.11 -30.38 -4.07
CA GLU A 41 -24.17 -31.11 -4.75
C GLU A 41 -23.69 -31.77 -6.03
N THR A 42 -24.22 -32.94 -6.35
CA THR A 42 -23.78 -33.73 -7.50
C THR A 42 -24.37 -33.25 -8.82
N ALA A 43 -25.32 -32.31 -8.79
CA ALA A 43 -25.97 -31.73 -9.95
C ALA A 43 -25.76 -30.22 -10.02
N SER A 44 -25.63 -29.68 -11.22
CA SER A 44 -25.55 -28.22 -11.42
C SER A 44 -26.90 -27.53 -11.15
N PRO A 45 -26.93 -26.37 -10.45
CA PRO A 45 -25.76 -25.66 -9.93
C PRO A 45 -25.13 -26.39 -8.74
N TYR A 46 -23.81 -26.60 -8.78
CA TYR A 46 -23.09 -27.17 -7.65
C TYR A 46 -23.07 -26.17 -6.50
N GLU A 47 -23.64 -26.52 -5.38
CA GLU A 47 -23.69 -25.64 -4.20
C GLU A 47 -23.16 -26.40 -2.99
N ALA A 48 -22.48 -25.68 -2.10
CA ALA A 48 -22.07 -26.23 -0.81
C ALA A 48 -22.08 -25.14 0.28
N PRO A 49 -22.28 -25.53 1.54
CA PRO A 49 -22.08 -24.64 2.67
C PRO A 49 -20.60 -24.44 2.92
N VAL A 50 -20.15 -23.19 2.92
CA VAL A 50 -18.78 -22.75 3.15
C VAL A 50 -18.70 -21.99 4.46
N ARG A 51 -17.75 -22.34 5.31
CA ARG A 51 -17.45 -21.61 6.54
C ARG A 51 -16.35 -20.59 6.26
N VAL A 52 -16.63 -19.32 6.49
CA VAL A 52 -15.79 -18.18 6.11
C VAL A 52 -15.00 -17.55 7.26
N GLU A 53 -15.00 -18.17 8.42
CA GLU A 53 -14.31 -17.68 9.62
C GLU A 53 -13.89 -18.86 10.52
N GLY A 54 -12.63 -18.88 10.96
CA GLY A 54 -12.13 -19.88 11.90
C GLY A 54 -10.68 -20.26 11.67
N VAL A 55 -10.27 -21.32 12.38
CA VAL A 55 -8.99 -22.01 12.17
C VAL A 55 -9.27 -23.37 11.58
N PHE A 56 -8.55 -23.73 10.53
CA PHE A 56 -8.71 -24.99 9.80
C PHE A 56 -7.36 -25.63 9.52
N GLU A 57 -7.31 -26.94 9.57
CA GLU A 57 -6.15 -27.72 9.10
C GLU A 57 -6.22 -27.84 7.57
N LEU A 58 -5.26 -27.23 6.87
CA LEU A 58 -5.23 -27.17 5.40
C LEU A 58 -3.84 -27.54 4.88
N SER A 59 -3.81 -28.15 3.70
CA SER A 59 -2.57 -28.47 3.01
C SER A 59 -1.92 -27.17 2.49
N CYS A 60 -0.65 -26.97 2.85
CA CYS A 60 0.14 -25.81 2.49
C CYS A 60 1.49 -26.24 1.92
N LYS A 61 1.91 -25.63 0.82
CA LYS A 61 3.21 -25.84 0.18
C LYS A 61 4.11 -24.63 0.38
N ALA A 62 5.33 -24.85 0.86
CA ALA A 62 6.31 -23.80 1.09
C ALA A 62 6.97 -23.33 -0.21
N ASN A 63 6.20 -22.57 -1.01
CA ASN A 63 6.54 -22.03 -2.33
C ASN A 63 5.93 -20.61 -2.46
N ASN A 64 6.47 -19.76 -3.36
CA ASN A 64 5.97 -18.41 -3.62
C ASN A 64 5.68 -18.14 -5.11
N GLY A 65 5.38 -19.17 -5.90
CA GLY A 65 5.16 -19.08 -7.34
C GLY A 65 6.45 -18.97 -8.18
N SER A 66 7.55 -18.51 -7.58
CA SER A 66 8.86 -18.38 -8.26
C SER A 66 9.90 -19.39 -7.78
N GLY A 67 9.65 -20.07 -6.66
CA GLY A 67 10.53 -21.08 -6.07
C GLY A 67 10.16 -21.45 -4.64
N ASP A 68 10.92 -22.39 -4.09
CA ASP A 68 10.70 -22.90 -2.74
C ASP A 68 11.12 -21.87 -1.69
N VAL A 69 10.19 -21.50 -0.83
CA VAL A 69 10.36 -20.51 0.25
C VAL A 69 9.58 -20.97 1.47
N ALA A 70 10.23 -21.09 2.62
CA ALA A 70 9.60 -21.51 3.87
C ALA A 70 8.37 -20.65 4.23
N ILE A 71 7.35 -21.30 4.80
CA ILE A 71 6.23 -20.62 5.43
C ILE A 71 6.57 -20.41 6.91
N SER A 72 6.38 -19.20 7.39
CA SER A 72 6.53 -18.83 8.81
C SER A 72 5.17 -18.54 9.44
N VAL A 73 5.07 -18.65 10.76
CA VAL A 73 3.86 -18.22 11.47
C VAL A 73 3.59 -16.74 11.20
N GLY A 74 2.37 -16.44 10.78
CA GLY A 74 1.94 -15.08 10.41
C GLY A 74 2.03 -14.77 8.91
N ASP A 75 2.61 -15.65 8.10
CA ASP A 75 2.64 -15.46 6.66
C ASP A 75 1.24 -15.52 6.03
N ALA A 76 1.03 -14.69 5.02
CA ALA A 76 -0.15 -14.74 4.17
C ALA A 76 -0.08 -15.96 3.24
N LEU A 77 -1.21 -16.66 3.12
CA LEU A 77 -1.38 -17.81 2.23
C LEU A 77 -2.41 -17.47 1.16
N TYR A 78 -2.20 -18.02 -0.03
CA TYR A 78 -2.98 -17.76 -1.23
C TYR A 78 -3.54 -19.05 -1.81
N TRP A 79 -4.62 -18.94 -2.58
CA TRP A 79 -5.39 -20.05 -3.14
C TRP A 79 -5.46 -19.94 -4.66
N THR A 80 -5.08 -20.98 -5.33
CA THR A 80 -5.16 -21.12 -6.80
C THR A 80 -6.42 -21.87 -7.21
N ASP A 81 -6.59 -23.08 -6.71
CA ASP A 81 -7.76 -23.93 -6.92
C ASP A 81 -7.91 -24.99 -5.80
N LYS A 82 -9.01 -25.77 -5.84
CA LYS A 82 -9.32 -26.76 -4.81
C LYS A 82 -8.33 -27.93 -4.72
N ASP A 83 -7.60 -28.22 -5.80
CA ASP A 83 -6.69 -29.37 -5.92
C ASP A 83 -5.23 -28.99 -5.62
N THR A 84 -4.95 -27.71 -5.44
CA THR A 84 -3.62 -27.15 -5.18
C THR A 84 -3.47 -26.74 -3.72
N PRO A 85 -2.40 -27.18 -3.00
CA PRO A 85 -2.11 -26.69 -1.66
C PRO A 85 -1.98 -25.16 -1.63
N LEU A 86 -2.40 -24.52 -0.53
CA LEU A 86 -2.15 -23.11 -0.29
C LEU A 86 -0.65 -22.81 -0.28
N ASP A 87 -0.25 -21.67 -0.76
CA ASP A 87 1.16 -21.27 -0.79
C ASP A 87 1.35 -19.75 -0.54
N LYS A 88 2.54 -19.21 -0.82
CA LYS A 88 2.87 -17.79 -0.64
C LYS A 88 2.86 -17.01 -1.97
N ASP A 89 2.28 -17.54 -3.05
CA ASP A 89 2.18 -16.83 -4.32
C ASP A 89 1.17 -15.70 -4.24
N SER A 90 1.67 -14.48 -4.06
CA SER A 90 0.83 -13.28 -3.92
C SER A 90 0.14 -12.83 -5.20
N SER A 91 0.38 -13.49 -6.33
CA SER A 91 -0.37 -13.26 -7.57
C SER A 91 -1.75 -13.94 -7.57
N GLU A 92 -1.99 -14.85 -6.60
CA GLU A 92 -3.21 -15.62 -6.45
C GLU A 92 -4.17 -14.99 -5.42
N ASP A 93 -5.36 -15.60 -5.25
CA ASP A 93 -6.36 -15.10 -4.33
C ASP A 93 -5.94 -15.31 -2.86
N PHE A 94 -5.89 -14.24 -2.07
CA PHE A 94 -5.59 -14.32 -0.64
C PHE A 94 -6.58 -15.26 0.06
N PHE A 95 -6.05 -16.19 0.86
CA PHE A 95 -6.85 -17.15 1.60
C PHE A 95 -6.85 -16.95 3.11
N GLY A 96 -5.69 -16.87 3.73
CA GLY A 96 -5.60 -16.82 5.19
C GLY A 96 -4.19 -16.56 5.70
N ILE A 97 -4.00 -16.81 6.99
CA ILE A 97 -2.73 -16.60 7.69
C ILE A 97 -2.25 -17.93 8.28
N ALA A 98 -1.02 -18.32 8.03
CA ALA A 98 -0.38 -19.50 8.61
C ALA A 98 -0.23 -19.34 10.14
N LEU A 99 -0.64 -20.35 10.89
CA LEU A 99 -0.43 -20.43 12.34
C LEU A 99 0.71 -21.36 12.72
N GLU A 100 1.26 -22.09 11.76
CA GLU A 100 2.39 -23.00 11.91
C GLU A 100 3.36 -22.79 10.76
N ALA A 101 4.60 -23.25 10.91
CA ALA A 101 5.65 -23.11 9.91
C ALA A 101 5.74 -24.36 9.03
N VAL A 102 6.20 -24.20 7.78
CA VAL A 102 6.53 -25.28 6.84
C VAL A 102 7.91 -25.02 6.26
N ASP A 103 8.79 -26.02 6.26
CA ASP A 103 10.13 -25.90 5.71
C ASP A 103 10.11 -25.72 4.19
N SER A 104 11.11 -25.02 3.68
CA SER A 104 11.20 -24.65 2.26
C SER A 104 11.09 -25.86 1.33
N GLY A 105 10.13 -25.84 0.41
CA GLY A 105 9.85 -26.86 -0.58
C GLY A 105 8.96 -28.01 -0.08
N GLU A 106 8.71 -28.10 1.22
CA GLU A 106 7.85 -29.14 1.79
C GLU A 106 6.36 -28.80 1.63
N THR A 107 5.52 -29.82 1.73
CA THR A 107 4.05 -29.70 1.77
C THR A 107 3.55 -30.36 3.03
N GLU A 108 2.91 -29.60 3.90
CA GLU A 108 2.39 -30.06 5.17
C GLU A 108 0.95 -29.57 5.39
N THR A 109 0.21 -30.28 6.25
CA THR A 109 -1.08 -29.83 6.74
C THR A 109 -0.85 -29.02 8.01
N ILE A 110 -1.22 -27.74 7.97
CA ILE A 110 -1.02 -26.80 9.09
C ILE A 110 -2.32 -26.09 9.46
N ASN A 111 -2.34 -25.52 10.66
CA ASN A 111 -3.42 -24.62 11.07
C ASN A 111 -3.36 -23.29 10.32
N VAL A 112 -4.47 -22.95 9.65
CA VAL A 112 -4.65 -21.70 8.92
C VAL A 112 -5.82 -20.91 9.50
N TYR A 113 -5.59 -19.65 9.85
CA TYR A 113 -6.64 -18.74 10.28
C TYR A 113 -7.26 -18.05 9.09
N ILE A 114 -8.58 -18.16 8.93
CA ILE A 114 -9.35 -17.43 7.92
C ILE A 114 -10.30 -16.43 8.57
N THR A 115 -10.46 -15.30 7.92
CA THR A 115 -11.44 -14.27 8.27
C THR A 115 -11.93 -13.60 6.99
N PRO A 116 -13.20 -13.18 6.92
CA PRO A 116 -13.69 -12.50 5.74
C PRO A 116 -12.84 -11.25 5.45
N LYS A 117 -12.07 -11.29 4.39
CA LYS A 117 -11.24 -10.17 3.94
C LYS A 117 -12.09 -9.18 3.13
N MET A 118 -13.19 -8.68 3.72
CA MET A 118 -14.06 -7.75 3.00
C MET A 118 -13.45 -6.35 2.82
N ALA A 119 -12.48 -5.96 3.63
CA ALA A 119 -11.96 -4.58 3.60
C ALA A 119 -10.83 -4.34 2.60
N ALA A 120 -10.00 -5.33 2.30
CA ALA A 120 -8.86 -5.13 1.39
C ALA A 120 -9.20 -5.30 -0.09
N ALA A 121 -10.28 -6.02 -0.40
CA ALA A 121 -10.69 -6.30 -1.78
C ALA A 121 -11.44 -5.14 -2.47
N PHE A 122 -11.92 -4.17 -1.68
CA PHE A 122 -12.58 -2.97 -2.22
C PHE A 122 -11.67 -1.75 -2.29
N VAL A 123 -10.47 -1.86 -1.78
CA VAL A 123 -9.46 -0.82 -1.95
C VAL A 123 -8.48 -1.36 -2.99
N HIS A 124 -8.67 -0.99 -4.24
CA HIS A 124 -7.61 -1.10 -5.23
C HIS A 124 -6.34 -0.51 -4.59
N GLU A 125 -5.19 -1.18 -4.67
CA GLU A 125 -3.93 -0.61 -4.15
C GLU A 125 -3.71 0.81 -4.69
N ASN A 126 -4.22 1.07 -5.89
CA ASN A 126 -4.18 2.35 -6.56
C ASN A 126 -5.13 3.42 -5.96
N ASP A 127 -6.11 3.03 -5.12
CA ASP A 127 -7.02 3.96 -4.43
C ASP A 127 -6.61 4.26 -2.98
N LEU A 128 -5.57 3.58 -2.47
CA LEU A 128 -5.05 3.82 -1.13
C LEU A 128 -4.31 5.16 -1.05
N ILE A 129 -4.76 6.00 -0.12
CA ILE A 129 -3.95 7.15 0.28
C ILE A 129 -2.80 6.65 1.14
N LEU A 130 -1.62 6.70 0.58
CA LEU A 130 -0.37 6.36 1.25
C LEU A 130 0.19 7.58 1.97
N THR A 131 0.95 7.36 3.02
CA THR A 131 1.65 8.42 3.73
C THR A 131 3.12 8.08 3.90
N ALA A 132 3.98 9.10 3.83
CA ALA A 132 5.39 8.96 4.13
C ALA A 132 5.87 10.10 5.02
N LYS A 133 6.91 9.82 5.80
CA LYS A 133 7.59 10.80 6.65
C LYS A 133 9.07 10.81 6.29
N VAL A 134 9.60 11.97 5.91
CA VAL A 134 11.00 12.16 5.51
C VAL A 134 11.61 13.29 6.31
N ALA A 135 12.75 13.01 6.95
CA ALA A 135 13.54 14.02 7.64
C ALA A 135 14.50 14.71 6.65
N LEU A 136 14.55 16.02 6.68
CA LEU A 136 15.47 16.84 5.91
C LEU A 136 16.53 17.43 6.86
N THR A 137 17.78 17.10 6.61
CA THR A 137 18.90 17.71 7.30
C THR A 137 19.18 19.13 6.76
N SER A 138 19.95 19.94 7.49
CA SER A 138 20.46 21.22 6.99
C SER A 138 21.16 21.09 5.63
N ALA A 139 21.95 20.03 5.43
CA ALA A 139 22.61 19.77 4.16
C ALA A 139 21.60 19.51 3.03
N ASN A 140 20.50 18.78 3.28
CA ASN A 140 19.43 18.59 2.32
C ASN A 140 18.76 19.93 1.94
N ILE A 141 18.46 20.74 2.93
CA ILE A 141 17.82 22.06 2.73
C ILE A 141 18.71 22.97 1.88
N LYS A 142 19.99 23.07 2.20
CA LYS A 142 20.97 23.90 1.44
C LYS A 142 21.19 23.39 0.01
N ALA A 143 21.16 22.09 -0.19
CA ALA A 143 21.47 21.48 -1.51
C ALA A 143 20.25 21.36 -2.44
N MET A 144 19.00 21.50 -1.95
CA MET A 144 17.79 21.08 -2.69
C MET A 144 17.52 21.83 -4.00
N ASN A 145 18.12 22.99 -4.19
CA ASN A 145 18.05 23.71 -5.46
C ASN A 145 18.79 22.97 -6.59
N ALA A 146 20.03 22.57 -6.32
CA ALA A 146 20.89 21.87 -7.29
C ALA A 146 20.58 20.36 -7.29
N THR A 147 20.20 19.82 -6.15
CA THR A 147 19.93 18.38 -5.94
C THR A 147 18.60 18.24 -5.22
N PRO A 148 17.47 18.20 -5.94
CA PRO A 148 16.16 17.99 -5.34
C PRO A 148 16.14 16.75 -4.44
N VAL A 149 15.52 16.86 -3.27
CA VAL A 149 15.48 15.77 -2.29
C VAL A 149 14.34 14.82 -2.61
N GLN A 150 14.65 13.55 -2.75
CA GLN A 150 13.64 12.52 -2.96
C GLN A 150 12.79 12.31 -1.71
N ILE A 151 11.48 12.42 -1.85
CA ILE A 151 10.49 12.18 -0.80
C ILE A 151 9.87 10.79 -0.95
N ILE A 152 9.48 10.42 -2.19
CA ILE A 152 8.95 9.09 -2.52
C ILE A 152 9.77 8.53 -3.67
N ALA A 153 10.15 7.27 -3.55
CA ALA A 153 10.85 6.56 -4.64
C ALA A 153 9.94 6.37 -5.86
N ALA A 154 10.53 6.16 -7.02
CA ALA A 154 9.79 5.84 -8.23
C ALA A 154 8.97 4.55 -8.05
N PRO A 155 7.69 4.52 -8.46
CA PRO A 155 6.75 3.45 -8.11
C PRO A 155 6.84 2.20 -9.01
N GLY A 156 7.56 2.26 -10.12
CA GLY A 156 7.66 1.17 -11.11
C GLY A 156 7.23 1.62 -12.51
N ALA A 157 7.49 0.77 -13.52
CA ALA A 157 7.41 1.13 -14.94
C ALA A 157 6.02 1.64 -15.37
N ASP A 158 4.95 0.99 -14.90
CA ASP A 158 3.57 1.27 -15.33
C ASP A 158 2.78 2.00 -14.24
N ALA A 159 3.46 2.72 -13.35
CA ALA A 159 2.83 3.44 -12.25
C ALA A 159 3.33 4.88 -12.15
N ALA A 160 2.46 5.78 -11.69
CA ALA A 160 2.76 7.18 -11.43
C ALA A 160 2.36 7.58 -10.00
N ILE A 161 3.03 8.61 -9.47
CA ILE A 161 2.68 9.19 -8.17
C ILE A 161 1.71 10.34 -8.39
N GLU A 162 0.53 10.30 -7.74
CA GLU A 162 -0.34 11.42 -7.55
C GLU A 162 -0.06 12.06 -6.18
N PHE A 163 0.39 13.29 -6.18
CA PHE A 163 0.58 14.07 -4.96
C PHE A 163 -0.77 14.65 -4.49
N LEU A 164 -1.13 14.40 -3.25
CA LEU A 164 -2.37 14.94 -2.66
C LEU A 164 -2.10 16.14 -1.76
N SER A 165 -1.21 15.98 -0.80
CA SER A 165 -0.84 17.04 0.15
C SER A 165 0.46 16.74 0.87
N ALA A 166 1.06 17.77 1.46
CA ALA A 166 2.14 17.61 2.41
C ALA A 166 2.03 18.59 3.57
N VAL A 167 2.68 18.23 4.68
CA VAL A 167 2.93 19.13 5.81
C VAL A 167 4.43 19.16 6.03
N ILE A 168 5.00 20.36 6.03
CA ILE A 168 6.40 20.60 6.36
C ILE A 168 6.43 21.16 7.78
N HIS A 169 7.06 20.43 8.69
CA HIS A 169 7.42 20.91 10.01
C HIS A 169 8.89 21.30 9.98
N TYR A 170 9.16 22.59 9.95
CA TYR A 170 10.51 23.17 10.05
C TYR A 170 10.82 23.47 11.50
N GLU A 171 11.96 23.00 11.97
CA GLU A 171 12.53 23.22 13.29
C GLU A 171 13.74 24.14 13.14
N HIS A 172 13.56 25.41 13.55
CA HIS A 172 14.62 26.41 13.55
C HIS A 172 15.64 26.11 14.65
N ASP A 173 16.92 26.30 14.40
CA ASP A 173 17.98 26.01 15.36
C ASP A 173 18.13 27.08 16.48
N GLY A 174 17.36 28.16 16.38
CA GLY A 174 17.30 29.23 17.38
C GLY A 174 18.43 30.28 17.27
N SER A 175 19.34 30.15 16.30
CA SER A 175 20.47 31.06 16.13
C SER A 175 20.48 31.78 14.80
N ASP A 176 20.48 31.08 13.69
CA ASP A 176 20.71 31.64 12.38
C ASP A 176 19.66 31.19 11.37
N ASP A 177 19.23 32.12 10.52
CA ASP A 177 18.26 31.88 9.46
C ASP A 177 18.93 31.35 8.19
N TYR A 178 18.21 30.51 7.43
CA TYR A 178 18.57 30.28 6.05
C TYR A 178 18.24 31.52 5.22
N THR A 179 19.16 31.92 4.37
CA THR A 179 19.04 33.08 3.49
C THR A 179 19.02 32.65 2.03
N ASN A 180 18.72 33.57 1.13
CA ASN A 180 18.79 33.45 -0.33
C ASN A 180 17.96 32.34 -0.99
N GLY A 181 17.43 31.39 -0.27
CA GLY A 181 16.57 30.35 -0.81
C GLY A 181 15.32 30.90 -1.46
N GLY A 182 14.89 30.30 -2.53
CA GLY A 182 13.62 30.62 -3.20
C GLY A 182 12.46 29.81 -2.61
N ASP A 183 11.31 30.05 -3.21
CA ASP A 183 10.07 29.34 -2.87
C ASP A 183 10.23 27.81 -3.07
N VAL A 184 9.54 27.04 -2.25
CA VAL A 184 9.61 25.59 -2.21
C VAL A 184 8.41 24.97 -2.90
N THR A 185 8.64 23.89 -3.64
CA THR A 185 7.59 23.13 -4.33
C THR A 185 7.88 21.64 -4.29
N PHE A 186 6.83 20.84 -4.45
CA PHE A 186 6.97 19.43 -4.79
C PHE A 186 6.84 19.24 -6.29
N LYS A 187 7.66 18.36 -6.85
CA LYS A 187 7.64 18.02 -8.27
C LYS A 187 7.88 16.52 -8.49
N ILE A 188 7.45 16.04 -9.63
CA ILE A 188 7.89 14.74 -10.15
C ILE A 188 9.28 14.91 -10.76
N ALA A 189 10.19 13.99 -10.50
CA ALA A 189 11.54 14.00 -11.05
C ALA A 189 11.48 14.10 -12.59
N ASP A 190 12.24 15.04 -13.17
CA ASP A 190 12.23 15.35 -14.61
C ASP A 190 10.85 15.72 -15.17
N GLY A 191 9.89 16.04 -14.32
CA GLY A 191 8.50 16.30 -14.67
C GLY A 191 7.94 17.59 -14.09
N ALA A 192 6.62 17.65 -14.03
CA ALA A 192 5.86 18.82 -13.61
C ALA A 192 5.96 19.08 -12.10
N THR A 193 5.83 20.34 -11.70
CA THR A 193 5.48 20.74 -10.35
C THR A 193 4.06 20.24 -10.04
N VAL A 194 3.87 19.61 -8.89
CA VAL A 194 2.61 18.96 -8.48
C VAL A 194 1.95 19.63 -7.29
N SER A 195 2.59 20.62 -6.69
CA SER A 195 2.08 21.33 -5.52
C SER A 195 1.95 22.82 -5.74
N ASN A 196 1.13 23.46 -4.90
CA ASN A 196 1.22 24.91 -4.75
C ASN A 196 2.62 25.30 -4.26
N THR A 197 2.98 26.56 -4.54
CA THR A 197 4.24 27.15 -4.09
C THR A 197 4.15 27.57 -2.62
N ILE A 198 5.17 27.23 -1.85
CA ILE A 198 5.36 27.65 -0.46
C ILE A 198 6.46 28.70 -0.44
N SER A 199 6.16 29.92 0.04
CA SER A 199 7.18 30.96 0.11
C SER A 199 8.31 30.56 1.06
N ALA A 200 9.54 30.99 0.78
CA ALA A 200 10.70 30.75 1.63
C ALA A 200 10.45 31.17 3.08
N ALA A 201 9.82 32.34 3.29
CA ALA A 201 9.49 32.86 4.63
C ALA A 201 8.49 32.01 5.42
N ASN A 202 7.72 31.16 4.75
CA ASN A 202 6.77 30.22 5.37
C ASN A 202 7.31 28.78 5.41
N SER A 203 8.56 28.57 5.04
CA SER A 203 9.26 27.31 5.05
C SER A 203 10.63 27.46 5.72
N PHE A 204 11.68 27.14 5.01
CA PHE A 204 13.04 27.06 5.54
C PHE A 204 13.70 28.44 5.79
N GLY A 205 13.24 29.51 5.14
CA GLY A 205 13.71 30.87 5.40
C GLY A 205 12.95 31.59 6.54
N ALA A 206 12.24 30.84 7.38
CA ALA A 206 11.55 31.40 8.54
C ALA A 206 12.52 31.60 9.71
N SER A 207 12.32 32.65 10.48
CA SER A 207 13.09 32.97 11.70
C SER A 207 12.57 32.29 12.97
N GLY A 208 11.95 31.14 12.83
CA GLY A 208 11.41 30.32 13.92
C GLY A 208 10.68 29.10 13.37
N ASP A 209 10.30 28.20 14.27
CA ASP A 209 9.56 26.99 13.90
C ASP A 209 8.33 27.26 13.07
N LYS A 210 8.13 26.46 12.04
CA LYS A 210 6.98 26.56 11.13
C LYS A 210 6.33 25.21 10.87
N LEU A 211 5.01 25.25 10.83
CA LEU A 211 4.19 24.16 10.28
C LEU A 211 3.44 24.69 9.05
N THR A 212 3.80 24.20 7.88
CA THR A 212 3.24 24.70 6.63
C THR A 212 2.58 23.57 5.86
N GLN A 213 1.34 23.81 5.46
CA GLN A 213 0.61 22.90 4.60
C GLN A 213 0.83 23.21 3.12
N CYS A 214 0.92 22.16 2.34
CA CYS A 214 1.03 22.18 0.90
C CYS A 214 -0.04 21.26 0.30
N VAL A 215 -0.72 21.72 -0.72
CA VAL A 215 -1.77 20.97 -1.41
C VAL A 215 -1.39 20.69 -2.85
N GLY A 216 -2.01 19.70 -3.45
CA GLY A 216 -1.89 19.42 -4.88
C GLY A 216 -2.26 20.62 -5.71
N LEU A 217 -1.60 20.78 -6.84
CA LEU A 217 -1.85 21.87 -7.76
C LEU A 217 -3.20 21.66 -8.45
N ASP A 218 -4.11 22.61 -8.29
CA ASP A 218 -5.35 22.67 -9.06
C ASP A 218 -5.07 23.48 -10.35
N THR A 219 -4.91 22.76 -11.45
CA THR A 219 -4.70 23.39 -12.77
C THR A 219 -5.86 23.05 -13.70
N ALA A 220 -6.41 24.04 -14.36
CA ALA A 220 -7.49 23.86 -15.34
C ALA A 220 -7.13 22.89 -16.49
N ASN A 221 -5.84 22.66 -16.74
CA ASN A 221 -5.33 21.78 -17.80
C ASN A 221 -4.83 20.42 -17.30
N GLY A 222 -4.98 20.15 -16.00
CA GLY A 222 -4.43 18.94 -15.37
C GLY A 222 -2.91 18.96 -15.24
N ILE A 223 -2.37 17.90 -14.64
CA ILE A 223 -0.93 17.66 -14.51
C ILE A 223 -0.59 16.44 -15.36
N ALA A 224 0.43 16.55 -16.21
CA ALA A 224 0.90 15.42 -16.99
C ALA A 224 1.48 14.35 -16.05
N LEU A 225 0.92 13.16 -16.09
CA LEU A 225 1.45 12.00 -15.35
C LEU A 225 2.72 11.49 -16.04
N THR A 226 3.74 11.21 -15.25
CA THR A 226 5.00 10.63 -15.72
C THR A 226 5.24 9.34 -14.97
N ALA A 227 5.21 8.22 -15.70
CA ALA A 227 5.45 6.88 -15.12
C ALA A 227 6.86 6.75 -14.56
N ASN A 228 6.99 5.93 -13.52
CA ASN A 228 8.26 5.54 -12.91
C ASN A 228 9.17 6.72 -12.52
N LYS A 229 8.59 7.77 -11.97
CA LYS A 229 9.34 8.95 -11.49
C LYS A 229 9.09 9.19 -10.01
N ALA A 230 10.16 9.56 -9.31
CA ALA A 230 10.14 9.89 -7.88
C ALA A 230 9.40 11.22 -7.63
N LEU A 231 8.80 11.35 -6.45
CA LEU A 231 8.36 12.64 -5.92
C LEU A 231 9.53 13.29 -5.18
N GLN A 232 9.79 14.55 -5.48
CA GLN A 232 10.90 15.32 -4.91
C GLN A 232 10.41 16.65 -4.35
N ILE A 233 11.12 17.18 -3.34
CA ILE A 233 11.01 18.55 -2.91
C ILE A 233 12.22 19.34 -3.44
N THR A 234 11.97 20.56 -3.87
CA THR A 234 12.98 21.45 -4.42
C THR A 234 12.61 22.90 -4.12
N ASN A 235 13.56 23.81 -4.27
CA ASN A 235 13.28 25.25 -4.25
C ASN A 235 13.67 25.93 -5.56
N ALA A 236 12.98 27.03 -5.87
CA ALA A 236 13.25 27.85 -7.03
C ALA A 236 14.43 28.79 -6.77
N SER A 237 14.95 29.38 -7.80
CA SER A 237 15.88 30.53 -7.81
C SER A 237 17.31 30.26 -7.34
N ALA A 238 17.56 29.96 -6.07
CA ALA A 238 18.92 29.82 -5.54
C ALA A 238 18.94 28.80 -4.38
N ALA A 239 20.11 28.30 -4.05
CA ALA A 239 20.30 27.48 -2.85
C ALA A 239 19.97 28.29 -1.58
N PHE A 240 19.42 27.62 -0.58
CA PHE A 240 19.41 28.15 0.77
C PHE A 240 20.86 28.21 1.29
N ASP A 241 21.30 29.33 1.78
CA ASP A 241 22.62 29.53 2.34
C ASP A 241 22.54 30.19 3.75
N GLY A 242 23.63 30.83 4.17
CA GLY A 242 23.74 31.33 5.53
C GLY A 242 24.18 30.25 6.52
N ASP A 243 24.23 30.62 7.80
CA ASP A 243 24.71 29.76 8.86
C ASP A 243 23.61 28.87 9.48
N GLY A 244 22.36 28.97 8.98
CA GLY A 244 21.23 28.17 9.45
C GLY A 244 21.54 26.66 9.47
N THR A 245 21.24 26.00 10.60
CA THR A 245 21.38 24.57 10.82
C THR A 245 20.06 23.87 11.14
N GLY A 246 18.96 24.59 11.06
CA GLY A 246 17.61 24.04 11.27
C GLY A 246 17.33 22.81 10.40
N THR A 247 16.41 21.99 10.85
CA THR A 247 16.01 20.76 10.18
C THR A 247 14.52 20.79 9.84
N ALA A 248 14.05 19.83 9.07
CA ALA A 248 12.63 19.72 8.81
C ALA A 248 12.17 18.26 8.74
N THR A 249 10.89 18.07 9.01
CA THR A 249 10.19 16.82 8.74
C THR A 249 9.07 17.08 7.73
N VAL A 250 9.07 16.32 6.64
CA VAL A 250 8.02 16.34 5.62
C VAL A 250 7.13 15.13 5.80
N HIS A 251 5.84 15.37 6.01
CA HIS A 251 4.79 14.35 5.96
C HIS A 251 4.04 14.54 4.65
N VAL A 252 3.97 13.51 3.82
CA VAL A 252 3.29 13.58 2.53
C VAL A 252 2.19 12.54 2.44
N SER A 253 1.07 12.92 1.82
CA SER A 253 -0.03 12.02 1.43
C SER A 253 -0.07 11.94 -0.10
N TYR A 254 -0.12 10.73 -0.62
CA TYR A 254 -0.05 10.47 -2.06
C TYR A 254 -0.80 9.20 -2.44
N ARG A 255 -1.02 8.98 -3.73
CA ARG A 255 -1.48 7.69 -4.30
C ARG A 255 -0.52 7.23 -5.38
N ILE A 256 -0.50 5.93 -5.59
CA ILE A 256 0.14 5.34 -6.77
C ILE A 256 -0.97 5.02 -7.76
N LEU A 257 -0.87 5.55 -8.97
CA LEU A 257 -1.81 5.32 -10.05
C LEU A 257 -1.22 4.29 -11.00
N ASP A 258 -1.98 3.25 -11.31
CA ASP A 258 -1.68 2.29 -12.36
C ASP A 258 -1.98 2.94 -13.72
N LEU A 259 -1.05 2.82 -14.66
CA LEU A 259 -1.15 3.37 -16.01
C LEU A 259 -1.23 2.27 -17.09
N SER A 260 -1.31 0.99 -16.67
CA SER A 260 -1.41 -0.16 -17.58
C SER A 260 -2.81 -0.34 -18.16
#